data_c6964417a7e2dd2229247c7f0297bfa0
#
_entry.id   c6964417a7e2dd2229247c7f0297bfa0
#
_cell.length_a   1.000
_cell.length_b   1.000
_cell.length_c   1.000
_cell.angle_alpha   90.00
_cell.angle_beta   90.00
_cell.angle_gamma   90.00
#
_symmetry.space_group_name_H-M   'P 1'
#
loop_
_entity.id
_entity.type
_entity.pdbx_description
1 polymer ?
#
loop_
_entity_poly.entity_id
_entity_poly.type
_entity_poly.pdbx_seq_one_letter_code
_entity_poly.pdbx_strand_id
1 'polypeptide(L)'
;MTEQMAHIVYLIAGVLFIFSLAGLAKQETARSGNLCGIIGMAIAILVAMAMASGLHSLVYAAIALGAVLGAIVASRVAMDKMPELVAILHSFVGLAAVLVGFAQFLKGDNSEGVEHLIHQIETYVAIAIGAITFTGSIIAWGKLSATLSGKALTLPGRNLINLGMLVAIVYCGVKFCQADTQEDQLLWLYWNTAIACVLGVHLIVAIGGADMPVVVSMLNSYSGWAAASAGFMLSNNLLIITGALVGSSGAILSYIMCRGMNRSFANVIFGGIASTGDGGSSGESKGVEDCQVVQAMQVADLLRQASKVAIVPGYGMAVARAQHGVSRLTQKLRDEDTEVYFGIHEVAGRLPGHMNVLLAEADVPYDIVLGREEINPDLAEMDVVLVIGANDIVNPDALENPESPIAGMPQVEVWQSKTVVVFKRGMATGYAGVANPLFFKENTRMCFGDASDVVEEVLGALD
;
A
#
# COMPACT_ATOMS: atom_id res chain seq x y z
N MET A 1 37.40 3.27 11.72
CA MET A 1 36.96 4.27 10.72
C MET A 1 36.79 5.61 11.46
N THR A 2 37.21 6.73 10.90
CA THR A 2 37.00 8.04 11.56
C THR A 2 35.54 8.47 11.37
N GLU A 3 35.00 9.28 12.30
CA GLU A 3 33.62 9.79 12.19
C GLU A 3 33.39 10.53 10.87
N GLN A 4 34.35 11.35 10.44
CA GLN A 4 34.27 12.06 9.17
C GLN A 4 34.15 11.13 7.95
N MET A 5 34.90 10.03 7.95
CA MET A 5 34.76 9.01 6.89
C MET A 5 33.40 8.33 6.93
N ALA A 6 32.88 8.05 8.12
CA ALA A 6 31.55 7.45 8.26
C ALA A 6 30.45 8.38 7.69
N HIS A 7 30.53 9.68 7.99
CA HIS A 7 29.58 10.67 7.44
C HIS A 7 29.62 10.74 5.91
N ILE A 8 30.82 10.70 5.31
CA ILE A 8 30.95 10.70 3.84
C ILE A 8 30.32 9.43 3.24
N VAL A 9 30.60 8.27 3.83
CA VAL A 9 30.07 7.00 3.31
C VAL A 9 28.56 6.90 3.52
N TYR A 10 28.01 7.42 4.63
CA TYR A 10 26.56 7.55 4.83
C TYR A 10 25.91 8.48 3.81
N LEU A 11 26.59 9.58 3.43
CA LEU A 11 26.09 10.46 2.38
C LEU A 11 26.01 9.73 1.04
N ILE A 12 27.03 8.93 0.69
CA ILE A 12 27.02 8.09 -0.52
C ILE A 12 25.85 7.09 -0.47
N ALA A 13 25.63 6.42 0.65
CA ALA A 13 24.50 5.52 0.83
C ALA A 13 23.16 6.25 0.67
N GLY A 14 23.03 7.47 1.21
CA GLY A 14 21.84 8.31 1.05
C GLY A 14 21.58 8.69 -0.42
N VAL A 15 22.62 9.05 -1.16
CA VAL A 15 22.53 9.33 -2.61
C VAL A 15 22.09 8.09 -3.38
N LEU A 16 22.61 6.91 -3.03
CA LEU A 16 22.18 5.64 -3.64
C LEU A 16 20.70 5.34 -3.35
N PHE A 17 20.19 5.66 -2.16
CA PHE A 17 18.76 5.53 -1.86
C PHE A 17 17.89 6.50 -2.68
N ILE A 18 18.36 7.72 -2.91
CA ILE A 18 17.67 8.68 -3.80
C ILE A 18 17.61 8.12 -5.23
N PHE A 19 18.73 7.60 -5.75
CA PHE A 19 18.77 6.96 -7.06
C PHE A 19 17.91 5.68 -7.10
N SER A 20 17.83 4.94 -6.00
CA SER A 20 16.94 3.80 -5.89
C SER A 20 15.47 4.21 -6.07
N LEU A 21 15.01 5.21 -5.33
CA LEU A 21 13.64 5.72 -5.44
C LEU A 21 13.35 6.27 -6.84
N ALA A 22 14.27 7.03 -7.42
CA ALA A 22 14.13 7.57 -8.76
C ALA A 22 14.10 6.45 -9.84
N GLY A 23 14.93 5.42 -9.67
CA GLY A 23 14.98 4.27 -10.57
C GLY A 23 13.73 3.39 -10.48
N LEU A 24 13.16 3.23 -9.28
CA LEU A 24 11.93 2.47 -9.07
C LEU A 24 10.67 3.17 -9.60
N ALA A 25 10.75 4.47 -9.89
CA ALA A 25 9.63 5.23 -10.45
C ALA A 25 9.29 4.83 -11.91
N LYS A 26 10.25 4.24 -12.63
CA LYS A 26 10.06 3.77 -14.00
C LYS A 26 10.46 2.31 -14.11
N GLN A 27 9.67 1.52 -14.82
CA GLN A 27 9.92 0.08 -14.93
C GLN A 27 11.24 -0.23 -15.65
N GLU A 28 11.61 0.51 -16.67
CA GLU A 28 12.88 0.34 -17.41
C GLU A 28 14.12 0.45 -16.50
N THR A 29 14.05 1.33 -15.49
CA THR A 29 15.14 1.57 -14.55
C THR A 29 14.94 0.88 -13.19
N ALA A 30 13.83 0.15 -13.00
CA ALA A 30 13.49 -0.45 -11.71
C ALA A 30 14.54 -1.45 -11.21
N ARG A 31 15.12 -2.27 -12.11
CA ARG A 31 16.20 -3.23 -11.74
C ARG A 31 17.45 -2.52 -11.26
N SER A 32 17.87 -1.46 -11.94
CA SER A 32 19.05 -0.65 -11.53
C SER A 32 18.77 0.13 -10.24
N GLY A 33 17.56 0.67 -10.09
CA GLY A 33 17.10 1.32 -8.86
C GLY A 33 17.12 0.37 -7.66
N ASN A 34 16.64 -0.86 -7.83
CA ASN A 34 16.69 -1.87 -6.78
C ASN A 34 18.13 -2.23 -6.39
N LEU A 35 19.02 -2.37 -7.38
CA LEU A 35 20.44 -2.63 -7.13
C LEU A 35 21.10 -1.48 -6.35
N CYS A 36 20.79 -0.22 -6.68
CA CYS A 36 21.26 0.94 -5.91
C CYS A 36 20.80 0.88 -4.44
N GLY A 37 19.53 0.48 -4.21
CA GLY A 37 19.00 0.30 -2.86
C GLY A 37 19.71 -0.79 -2.07
N ILE A 38 19.96 -1.95 -2.69
CA ILE A 38 20.69 -3.07 -2.08
C ILE A 38 22.12 -2.65 -1.72
N ILE A 39 22.84 -1.99 -2.63
CA ILE A 39 24.22 -1.53 -2.40
C ILE A 39 24.22 -0.48 -1.29
N GLY A 40 23.32 0.51 -1.35
CA GLY A 40 23.18 1.53 -0.32
C GLY A 40 22.94 0.95 1.08
N MET A 41 22.05 -0.04 1.19
CA MET A 41 21.78 -0.73 2.46
C MET A 41 22.97 -1.54 2.94
N ALA A 42 23.65 -2.26 2.06
CA ALA A 42 24.85 -3.02 2.43
C ALA A 42 25.95 -2.08 2.97
N ILE A 43 26.20 -0.96 2.31
CA ILE A 43 27.15 0.08 2.76
C ILE A 43 26.72 0.59 4.14
N ALA A 44 25.44 0.94 4.32
CA ALA A 44 24.91 1.46 5.58
C ALA A 44 25.13 0.50 6.75
N ILE A 45 24.84 -0.77 6.56
CA ILE A 45 25.03 -1.83 7.58
C ILE A 45 26.52 -1.99 7.91
N LEU A 46 27.38 -2.09 6.88
CA LEU A 46 28.81 -2.26 7.08
C LEU A 46 29.42 -1.08 7.84
N VAL A 47 29.03 0.16 7.54
CA VAL A 47 29.49 1.34 8.26
C VAL A 47 28.98 1.33 9.69
N ALA A 48 27.71 1.04 9.91
CA ALA A 48 27.14 0.95 11.25
C ALA A 48 27.87 -0.09 12.11
N MET A 49 28.17 -1.25 11.54
CA MET A 49 28.95 -2.30 12.23
C MET A 49 30.39 -1.88 12.50
N ALA A 50 31.03 -1.14 11.57
CA ALA A 50 32.41 -0.67 11.74
C ALA A 50 32.54 0.48 12.76
N MET A 51 31.45 1.25 12.96
CA MET A 51 31.40 2.34 13.94
C MET A 51 31.04 1.86 15.34
N ALA A 52 30.31 0.76 15.44
CA ALA A 52 29.91 0.20 16.73
C ALA A 52 31.11 -0.40 17.45
N SER A 53 31.53 0.25 18.53
CA SER A 53 32.57 -0.27 19.42
C SER A 53 31.98 -1.30 20.39
N GLY A 54 32.62 -2.47 20.50
CA GLY A 54 32.23 -3.49 21.48
C GLY A 54 31.01 -4.31 21.13
N LEU A 55 30.75 -4.56 19.84
CA LEU A 55 29.69 -5.46 19.39
C LEU A 55 29.88 -6.86 19.99
N HIS A 56 28.93 -7.25 20.83
CA HIS A 56 28.90 -8.63 21.36
C HIS A 56 28.50 -9.62 20.27
N SER A 57 28.98 -10.85 20.36
CA SER A 57 28.61 -11.94 19.44
C SER A 57 27.08 -12.12 19.27
N LEU A 58 26.32 -11.75 20.27
CA LEU A 58 24.84 -11.76 20.26
C LEU A 58 24.26 -10.82 19.17
N VAL A 59 24.86 -9.66 18.93
CA VAL A 59 24.39 -8.71 17.90
C VAL A 59 24.60 -9.27 16.50
N TYR A 60 25.78 -9.86 16.25
CA TYR A 60 26.03 -10.53 14.96
C TYR A 60 25.08 -11.71 14.74
N ALA A 61 24.82 -12.50 15.78
CA ALA A 61 23.86 -13.60 15.71
C ALA A 61 22.44 -13.11 15.45
N ALA A 62 22.01 -12.01 16.07
CA ALA A 62 20.69 -11.41 15.85
C ALA A 62 20.54 -10.88 14.41
N ILE A 63 21.57 -10.21 13.88
CA ILE A 63 21.56 -9.71 12.48
C ILE A 63 21.51 -10.89 11.51
N ALA A 64 22.32 -11.93 11.71
CA ALA A 64 22.33 -13.11 10.87
C ALA A 64 20.98 -13.85 10.91
N LEU A 65 20.40 -14.02 12.10
CA LEU A 65 19.08 -14.64 12.25
C LEU A 65 17.99 -13.82 11.54
N GLY A 66 17.98 -12.50 11.73
CA GLY A 66 17.04 -11.61 11.05
C GLY A 66 17.17 -11.65 9.53
N ALA A 67 18.42 -11.68 9.02
CA ALA A 67 18.67 -11.76 7.59
C ALA A 67 18.18 -13.10 7.00
N VAL A 68 18.46 -14.23 7.68
CA VAL A 68 17.99 -15.55 7.24
C VAL A 68 16.47 -15.65 7.26
N LEU A 69 15.84 -15.23 8.36
CA LEU A 69 14.37 -15.24 8.46
C LEU A 69 13.73 -14.33 7.41
N GLY A 70 14.27 -13.12 7.22
CA GLY A 70 13.80 -12.18 6.20
C GLY A 70 13.93 -12.74 4.78
N ALA A 71 15.07 -13.36 4.45
CA ALA A 71 15.28 -13.98 3.16
C ALA A 71 14.31 -15.15 2.90
N ILE A 72 14.07 -16.01 3.90
CA ILE A 72 13.12 -17.13 3.80
C ILE A 72 11.69 -16.59 3.56
N VAL A 73 11.26 -15.58 4.31
CA VAL A 73 9.94 -14.99 4.16
C VAL A 73 9.80 -14.32 2.78
N ALA A 74 10.78 -13.50 2.39
CA ALA A 74 10.76 -12.80 1.10
C ALA A 74 10.75 -13.75 -0.10
N SER A 75 11.46 -14.89 -0.01
CA SER A 75 11.51 -15.87 -1.10
C SER A 75 10.26 -16.76 -1.22
N ARG A 76 9.41 -16.81 -0.18
CA ARG A 76 8.22 -17.66 -0.13
C ARG A 76 6.90 -16.90 -0.22
N VAL A 77 6.93 -15.59 -0.05
CA VAL A 77 5.72 -14.78 -0.11
C VAL A 77 5.22 -14.71 -1.54
N ALA A 78 3.95 -15.02 -1.74
CA ALA A 78 3.29 -14.84 -3.02
C ALA A 78 2.93 -13.36 -3.21
N MET A 79 2.91 -12.88 -4.46
CA MET A 79 2.70 -11.48 -4.80
C MET A 79 1.33 -10.95 -4.35
N ASP A 80 0.30 -11.80 -4.33
CA ASP A 80 -1.02 -11.50 -3.78
C ASP A 80 -1.00 -11.18 -2.27
N LYS A 81 0.01 -11.69 -1.53
CA LYS A 81 0.22 -11.48 -0.08
C LYS A 81 1.23 -10.38 0.25
N MET A 82 1.81 -9.71 -0.75
CA MET A 82 2.75 -8.61 -0.52
C MET A 82 2.19 -7.49 0.36
N PRO A 83 0.91 -7.06 0.23
CA PRO A 83 0.33 -6.04 1.12
C PRO A 83 0.36 -6.44 2.60
N GLU A 84 0.09 -7.71 2.89
CA GLU A 84 0.14 -8.27 4.24
C GLU A 84 1.56 -8.24 4.80
N LEU A 85 2.54 -8.68 3.99
CA LEU A 85 3.95 -8.68 4.37
C LEU A 85 4.46 -7.26 4.64
N VAL A 86 4.14 -6.31 3.77
CA VAL A 86 4.55 -4.91 3.93
C VAL A 86 3.97 -4.31 5.21
N ALA A 87 2.69 -4.59 5.51
CA ALA A 87 2.06 -4.10 6.74
C ALA A 87 2.77 -4.66 7.99
N ILE A 88 3.06 -5.96 8.03
CA ILE A 88 3.74 -6.55 9.20
C ILE A 88 5.18 -6.06 9.34
N LEU A 89 5.88 -5.79 8.24
CA LEU A 89 7.23 -5.20 8.27
C LEU A 89 7.21 -3.80 8.90
N HIS A 90 6.22 -2.96 8.59
CA HIS A 90 6.06 -1.66 9.25
C HIS A 90 5.83 -1.79 10.76
N SER A 91 5.15 -2.85 11.20
CA SER A 91 5.01 -3.15 12.62
C SER A 91 6.38 -3.37 13.29
N PHE A 92 7.26 -4.17 12.68
CA PHE A 92 8.61 -4.37 13.23
C PHE A 92 9.44 -3.09 13.25
N VAL A 93 9.31 -2.22 12.25
CA VAL A 93 9.98 -0.90 12.25
C VAL A 93 9.49 -0.05 13.41
N GLY A 94 8.16 0.00 13.64
CA GLY A 94 7.58 0.72 14.77
C GLY A 94 8.06 0.17 16.12
N LEU A 95 8.09 -1.16 16.28
CA LEU A 95 8.60 -1.81 17.48
C LEU A 95 10.09 -1.52 17.70
N ALA A 96 10.90 -1.55 16.66
CA ALA A 96 12.32 -1.21 16.74
C ALA A 96 12.54 0.23 17.22
N ALA A 97 11.76 1.19 16.72
CA ALA A 97 11.83 2.59 17.17
C ALA A 97 11.49 2.73 18.65
N VAL A 98 10.46 2.02 19.14
CA VAL A 98 10.11 1.99 20.57
C VAL A 98 11.26 1.42 21.41
N LEU A 99 11.78 0.24 21.04
CA LEU A 99 12.84 -0.42 21.79
C LEU A 99 14.13 0.39 21.81
N VAL A 100 14.51 0.98 20.68
CA VAL A 100 15.69 1.84 20.58
C VAL A 100 15.50 3.11 21.43
N GLY A 101 14.30 3.71 21.41
CA GLY A 101 13.98 4.87 22.25
C GLY A 101 14.11 4.55 23.75
N PHE A 102 13.57 3.44 24.21
CA PHE A 102 13.75 3.01 25.62
C PHE A 102 15.20 2.67 25.94
N ALA A 103 15.92 2.01 25.03
CA ALA A 103 17.33 1.70 25.23
C ALA A 103 18.20 2.96 25.37
N GLN A 104 17.93 3.96 24.53
CA GLN A 104 18.64 5.24 24.58
C GLN A 104 18.32 6.02 25.87
N PHE A 105 17.05 6.04 26.26
CA PHE A 105 16.63 6.65 27.53
C PHE A 105 17.32 6.01 28.73
N LEU A 106 17.36 4.67 28.79
CA LEU A 106 17.99 3.92 29.90
C LEU A 106 19.52 4.04 29.91
N LYS A 107 20.15 4.27 28.75
CA LYS A 107 21.58 4.51 28.67
C LYS A 107 21.98 5.84 29.35
N GLY A 108 21.03 6.75 29.43
CA GLY A 108 21.26 8.10 29.92
C GLY A 108 21.94 9.00 28.89
N ASP A 109 21.74 10.28 29.07
CA ASP A 109 22.34 11.34 28.28
C ASP A 109 23.24 12.20 29.14
N ASN A 110 24.47 12.46 28.69
CA ASN A 110 25.43 13.32 29.37
C ASN A 110 25.36 14.77 28.89
N SER A 111 24.41 15.13 28.03
CA SER A 111 24.20 16.48 27.57
C SER A 111 23.57 17.34 28.67
N GLU A 112 23.80 18.65 28.65
CA GLU A 112 23.22 19.58 29.62
C GLU A 112 22.42 20.69 28.92
N GLY A 113 21.47 21.26 29.65
CA GLY A 113 20.70 22.41 29.20
C GLY A 113 19.78 22.12 28.01
N VAL A 114 19.93 22.91 26.94
CA VAL A 114 19.04 22.82 25.76
C VAL A 114 19.24 21.52 24.97
N GLU A 115 20.47 21.01 24.88
CA GLU A 115 20.75 19.74 24.18
C GLU A 115 20.06 18.57 24.86
N HIS A 116 20.11 18.55 26.19
CA HIS A 116 19.39 17.50 26.95
C HIS A 116 17.88 17.55 26.70
N LEU A 117 17.27 18.74 26.69
CA LEU A 117 15.84 18.90 26.41
C LEU A 117 15.49 18.44 24.98
N ILE A 118 16.32 18.78 23.99
CA ILE A 118 16.12 18.32 22.60
C ILE A 118 16.16 16.79 22.55
N HIS A 119 17.17 16.17 23.14
CA HIS A 119 17.32 14.72 23.16
C HIS A 119 16.15 14.00 23.86
N GLN A 120 15.63 14.57 24.95
CA GLN A 120 14.42 14.07 25.60
C GLN A 120 13.20 14.13 24.68
N ILE A 121 12.99 15.24 23.98
CA ILE A 121 11.86 15.40 23.03
C ILE A 121 11.99 14.41 21.86
N GLU A 122 13.18 14.25 21.29
CA GLU A 122 13.46 13.31 20.21
C GLU A 122 13.14 11.86 20.63
N THR A 123 13.61 11.46 21.80
CA THR A 123 13.35 10.13 22.37
C THR A 123 11.87 9.91 22.60
N TYR A 124 11.18 10.88 23.21
CA TYR A 124 9.76 10.83 23.48
C TYR A 124 8.92 10.69 22.18
N VAL A 125 9.22 11.51 21.19
CA VAL A 125 8.53 11.51 19.88
C VAL A 125 8.80 10.23 19.11
N ALA A 126 10.03 9.73 19.11
CA ALA A 126 10.39 8.48 18.45
C ALA A 126 9.60 7.30 19.02
N ILE A 127 9.45 7.21 20.36
CA ILE A 127 8.65 6.19 21.02
C ILE A 127 7.17 6.34 20.68
N ALA A 128 6.61 7.57 20.69
CA ALA A 128 5.22 7.80 20.36
C ALA A 128 4.87 7.37 18.93
N ILE A 129 5.63 7.83 17.93
CA ILE A 129 5.43 7.50 16.52
C ILE A 129 5.64 5.99 16.30
N GLY A 130 6.67 5.42 16.92
CA GLY A 130 6.96 3.98 16.86
C GLY A 130 5.81 3.13 17.39
N ALA A 131 5.23 3.50 18.53
CA ALA A 131 4.11 2.79 19.16
C ALA A 131 2.83 2.85 18.32
N ILE A 132 2.50 4.03 17.76
CA ILE A 132 1.36 4.19 16.82
C ILE A 132 1.57 3.31 15.58
N THR A 133 2.78 3.34 15.01
CA THR A 133 3.13 2.56 13.82
C THR A 133 3.05 1.06 14.11
N PHE A 134 3.58 0.61 15.24
CA PHE A 134 3.58 -0.80 15.64
C PHE A 134 2.17 -1.38 15.68
N THR A 135 1.31 -0.80 16.50
CA THR A 135 -0.04 -1.33 16.71
C THR A 135 -0.95 -1.10 15.52
N GLY A 136 -0.86 0.07 14.87
CA GLY A 136 -1.62 0.38 13.67
C GLY A 136 -1.32 -0.60 12.53
N SER A 137 -0.05 -0.96 12.36
CA SER A 137 0.38 -1.91 11.33
C SER A 137 -0.10 -3.34 11.60
N ILE A 138 -0.17 -3.78 12.86
CA ILE A 138 -0.76 -5.07 13.23
C ILE A 138 -2.24 -5.13 12.83
N ILE A 139 -3.00 -4.06 13.13
CA ILE A 139 -4.41 -4.00 12.75
C ILE A 139 -4.58 -3.97 11.22
N ALA A 140 -3.74 -3.21 10.51
CA ALA A 140 -3.76 -3.20 9.06
C ALA A 140 -3.47 -4.58 8.47
N TRP A 141 -2.44 -5.27 8.96
CA TRP A 141 -2.15 -6.65 8.60
C TRP A 141 -3.34 -7.57 8.87
N GLY A 142 -3.98 -7.48 10.04
CA GLY A 142 -5.13 -8.30 10.38
C GLY A 142 -6.33 -8.08 9.44
N LYS A 143 -6.55 -6.85 8.96
CA LYS A 143 -7.60 -6.53 7.98
C LYS A 143 -7.23 -7.00 6.56
N LEU A 144 -5.97 -6.86 6.16
CA LEU A 144 -5.49 -7.28 4.84
C LEU A 144 -5.51 -8.81 4.69
N SER A 145 -5.11 -9.52 5.75
CA SER A 145 -5.12 -11.00 5.81
C SER A 145 -6.52 -11.60 6.05
N ALA A 146 -7.56 -10.76 6.11
CA ALA A 146 -8.93 -11.16 6.45
C ALA A 146 -9.08 -11.87 7.82
N THR A 147 -8.06 -11.80 8.69
CA THR A 147 -8.13 -12.26 10.07
C THR A 147 -9.05 -11.37 10.91
N LEU A 148 -9.07 -10.07 10.60
CA LEU A 148 -10.01 -9.08 11.13
C LEU A 148 -11.00 -8.68 10.04
N SER A 149 -12.23 -8.35 10.46
CA SER A 149 -13.24 -7.84 9.52
C SER A 149 -12.74 -6.58 8.80
N GLY A 150 -12.87 -6.54 7.48
CA GLY A 150 -12.57 -5.35 6.66
C GLY A 150 -13.53 -4.19 6.87
N LYS A 151 -14.64 -4.38 7.61
CA LYS A 151 -15.60 -3.31 7.91
C LYS A 151 -14.98 -2.28 8.84
N ALA A 152 -15.29 -1.01 8.62
CA ALA A 152 -14.91 0.06 9.52
C ALA A 152 -15.65 -0.09 10.85
N LEU A 153 -14.91 -0.18 11.95
CA LEU A 153 -15.49 -0.13 13.31
C LEU A 153 -15.40 1.30 13.82
N THR A 154 -16.50 2.02 13.77
CA THR A 154 -16.58 3.42 14.20
C THR A 154 -17.25 3.54 15.56
N LEU A 155 -16.50 4.06 16.53
CA LEU A 155 -17.06 4.38 17.83
C LEU A 155 -17.72 5.79 17.81
N PRO A 156 -18.85 6.00 18.47
CA PRO A 156 -19.43 7.34 18.60
C PRO A 156 -18.43 8.29 19.29
N GLY A 157 -18.25 9.49 18.74
CA GLY A 157 -17.31 10.47 19.29
C GLY A 157 -15.82 10.17 19.06
N ARG A 158 -15.47 9.25 18.18
CA ARG A 158 -14.10 8.79 17.92
C ARG A 158 -13.09 9.92 17.68
N ASN A 159 -13.49 11.01 16.97
CA ASN A 159 -12.59 12.14 16.71
C ASN A 159 -12.23 12.88 17.99
N LEU A 160 -13.16 12.98 18.96
CA LEU A 160 -12.91 13.50 20.28
C LEU A 160 -12.01 12.56 21.09
N ILE A 161 -12.19 11.25 20.97
CA ILE A 161 -11.34 10.24 21.61
C ILE A 161 -9.91 10.35 21.06
N ASN A 162 -9.74 10.42 19.74
CA ASN A 162 -8.44 10.59 19.11
C ASN A 162 -7.76 11.89 19.52
N LEU A 163 -8.51 13.00 19.53
CA LEU A 163 -8.00 14.28 19.99
C LEU A 163 -7.61 14.24 21.48
N GLY A 164 -8.44 13.60 22.31
CA GLY A 164 -8.15 13.40 23.73
C GLY A 164 -6.87 12.59 23.97
N MET A 165 -6.67 11.51 23.22
CA MET A 165 -5.43 10.71 23.28
C MET A 165 -4.21 11.52 22.80
N LEU A 166 -4.36 12.30 21.74
CA LEU A 166 -3.28 13.17 21.25
C LEU A 166 -2.90 14.23 22.29
N VAL A 167 -3.89 14.88 22.89
CA VAL A 167 -3.68 15.85 23.99
C VAL A 167 -3.03 15.18 25.19
N ALA A 168 -3.44 13.96 25.53
CA ALA A 168 -2.83 13.18 26.62
C ALA A 168 -1.37 12.84 26.31
N ILE A 169 -1.02 12.47 25.07
CA ILE A 169 0.37 12.25 24.66
C ILE A 169 1.18 13.53 24.83
N VAL A 170 0.67 14.69 24.37
CA VAL A 170 1.37 15.97 24.54
C VAL A 170 1.53 16.32 26.03
N TYR A 171 0.48 16.13 26.84
CA TYR A 171 0.54 16.34 28.27
C TYR A 171 1.60 15.46 28.96
N CYS A 172 1.64 14.17 28.64
CA CYS A 172 2.65 13.24 29.14
C CYS A 172 4.07 13.69 28.72
N GLY A 173 4.22 14.23 27.49
CA GLY A 173 5.50 14.76 27.01
C GLY A 173 6.00 15.97 27.80
N VAL A 174 5.09 16.89 28.11
CA VAL A 174 5.43 18.05 28.97
C VAL A 174 5.84 17.58 30.37
N LYS A 175 5.11 16.59 30.94
CA LYS A 175 5.44 16.01 32.25
C LYS A 175 6.75 15.23 32.23
N PHE A 176 7.02 14.51 31.15
CA PHE A 176 8.29 13.80 30.94
C PHE A 176 9.49 14.77 30.96
N CYS A 177 9.40 15.91 30.24
CA CYS A 177 10.45 16.92 30.22
C CYS A 177 10.59 17.70 31.54
N GLN A 178 9.54 17.74 32.38
CA GLN A 178 9.53 18.43 33.67
C GLN A 178 9.88 17.54 34.86
N ALA A 179 9.98 16.22 34.66
CA ALA A 179 10.24 15.29 35.74
C ALA A 179 11.72 15.33 36.17
N ASP A 180 11.95 15.45 37.47
CA ASP A 180 13.28 15.57 38.05
C ASP A 180 13.98 14.21 38.25
N THR A 181 13.23 13.11 38.28
CA THR A 181 13.77 11.77 38.51
C THR A 181 13.61 10.89 37.26
N GLN A 182 14.60 10.01 37.03
CA GLN A 182 14.53 9.05 35.93
C GLN A 182 13.36 8.07 36.07
N GLU A 183 12.96 7.75 37.29
CA GLU A 183 11.80 6.88 37.55
C GLU A 183 10.49 7.55 37.13
N ASP A 184 10.31 8.83 37.43
CA ASP A 184 9.14 9.59 36.99
C ASP A 184 9.12 9.76 35.47
N GLN A 185 10.26 10.05 34.85
CA GLN A 185 10.39 10.11 33.41
C GLN A 185 10.00 8.78 32.75
N LEU A 186 10.47 7.66 33.31
CA LEU A 186 10.14 6.31 32.81
C LEU A 186 8.63 6.04 32.92
N LEU A 187 7.99 6.47 33.99
CA LEU A 187 6.54 6.35 34.15
C LEU A 187 5.78 7.10 33.05
N TRP A 188 6.21 8.34 32.71
CA TRP A 188 5.59 9.10 31.64
C TRP A 188 5.85 8.49 30.25
N LEU A 189 6.98 7.85 30.02
CA LEU A 189 7.26 7.09 28.81
C LEU A 189 6.36 5.86 28.68
N TYR A 190 6.08 5.14 29.78
CA TYR A 190 5.13 4.03 29.74
C TYR A 190 3.71 4.50 29.40
N TRP A 191 3.26 5.61 29.99
CA TRP A 191 1.97 6.21 29.65
C TRP A 191 1.89 6.65 28.20
N ASN A 192 2.94 7.32 27.69
CA ASN A 192 3.06 7.67 26.29
C ASN A 192 2.90 6.45 25.39
N THR A 193 3.70 5.42 25.65
CA THR A 193 3.68 4.18 24.85
C THR A 193 2.30 3.51 24.89
N ALA A 194 1.68 3.40 26.04
CA ALA A 194 0.35 2.79 26.20
C ALA A 194 -0.72 3.57 25.42
N ILE A 195 -0.78 4.91 25.59
CA ILE A 195 -1.75 5.76 24.92
C ILE A 195 -1.51 5.75 23.40
N ALA A 196 -0.24 5.82 22.94
CA ALA A 196 0.14 5.77 21.55
C ALA A 196 -0.22 4.43 20.91
N CYS A 197 -0.04 3.31 21.60
CA CYS A 197 -0.47 2.00 21.15
C CYS A 197 -2.00 1.93 20.98
N VAL A 198 -2.77 2.45 21.92
CA VAL A 198 -4.24 2.48 21.84
C VAL A 198 -4.68 3.39 20.68
N LEU A 199 -4.04 4.54 20.51
CA LEU A 199 -4.30 5.45 19.40
C LEU A 199 -4.04 4.79 18.04
N GLY A 200 -2.93 4.06 17.88
CA GLY A 200 -2.61 3.32 16.65
C GLY A 200 -3.68 2.28 16.30
N VAL A 201 -4.14 1.51 17.27
CA VAL A 201 -5.27 0.57 17.09
C VAL A 201 -6.53 1.32 16.67
N HIS A 202 -6.90 2.36 17.41
CA HIS A 202 -8.16 3.07 17.22
C HIS A 202 -8.23 3.79 15.86
N LEU A 203 -7.11 4.34 15.38
CA LEU A 203 -7.03 4.98 14.06
C LEU A 203 -7.32 3.98 12.94
N ILE A 204 -6.66 2.82 12.95
CA ILE A 204 -6.72 1.88 11.83
C ILE A 204 -7.96 0.98 11.86
N VAL A 205 -8.47 0.65 13.05
CA VAL A 205 -9.72 -0.13 13.17
C VAL A 205 -10.90 0.63 12.55
N ALA A 206 -10.91 1.94 12.62
CA ALA A 206 -11.96 2.79 12.09
C ALA A 206 -11.95 2.97 10.57
N ILE A 207 -10.91 2.49 9.87
CA ILE A 207 -10.78 2.62 8.41
C ILE A 207 -11.27 1.33 7.72
N GLY A 208 -12.06 1.49 6.66
CA GLY A 208 -12.61 0.39 5.89
C GLY A 208 -11.59 -0.29 4.97
N GLY A 209 -11.91 -1.51 4.51
CA GLY A 209 -11.05 -2.30 3.62
C GLY A 209 -10.79 -1.62 2.26
N ALA A 210 -11.74 -0.84 1.77
CA ALA A 210 -11.59 -0.07 0.53
C ALA A 210 -10.45 0.96 0.59
N ASP A 211 -10.21 1.54 1.78
CA ASP A 211 -9.20 2.56 2.00
C ASP A 211 -7.84 1.96 2.45
N MET A 212 -7.73 0.62 2.55
CA MET A 212 -6.50 -0.06 2.99
C MET A 212 -5.25 0.28 2.15
N PRO A 213 -5.30 0.46 0.83
CA PRO A 213 -4.13 0.90 0.07
C PRO A 213 -3.56 2.22 0.56
N VAL A 214 -4.42 3.19 0.90
CA VAL A 214 -4.01 4.47 1.48
C VAL A 214 -3.42 4.28 2.87
N VAL A 215 -4.03 3.40 3.69
CA VAL A 215 -3.54 3.08 5.04
C VAL A 215 -2.12 2.48 4.99
N VAL A 216 -1.85 1.54 4.09
CA VAL A 216 -0.51 0.94 3.95
C VAL A 216 0.52 2.01 3.58
N SER A 217 0.18 2.92 2.67
CA SER A 217 1.04 4.05 2.31
C SER A 217 1.25 5.03 3.47
N MET A 218 0.22 5.29 4.28
CA MET A 218 0.32 6.10 5.50
C MET A 218 1.21 5.45 6.57
N LEU A 219 1.08 4.13 6.77
CA LEU A 219 1.95 3.39 7.69
C LEU A 219 3.40 3.40 7.22
N ASN A 220 3.64 3.37 5.90
CA ASN A 220 4.97 3.59 5.34
C ASN A 220 5.50 4.99 5.70
N SER A 221 4.66 6.02 5.62
CA SER A 221 5.01 7.37 6.04
C SER A 221 5.34 7.42 7.55
N TYR A 222 4.53 6.81 8.40
CA TYR A 222 4.78 6.78 9.84
C TYR A 222 6.06 6.03 10.19
N SER A 223 6.35 4.91 9.52
CA SER A 223 7.60 4.18 9.71
C SER A 223 8.83 5.00 9.27
N GLY A 224 8.69 5.77 8.18
CA GLY A 224 9.72 6.72 7.75
C GLY A 224 9.97 7.81 8.81
N TRP A 225 8.93 8.38 9.38
CA TRP A 225 9.06 9.40 10.44
C TRP A 225 9.59 8.81 11.74
N ALA A 226 9.22 7.58 12.09
CA ALA A 226 9.83 6.86 13.21
C ALA A 226 11.33 6.67 13.01
N ALA A 227 11.75 6.28 11.80
CA ALA A 227 13.16 6.15 11.46
C ALA A 227 13.90 7.50 11.51
N ALA A 228 13.30 8.60 11.00
CA ALA A 228 13.89 9.93 11.08
C ALA A 228 14.04 10.39 12.54
N SER A 229 13.02 10.20 13.38
CA SER A 229 13.08 10.55 14.80
C SER A 229 14.14 9.72 15.54
N ALA A 230 14.24 8.42 15.24
CA ALA A 230 15.34 7.59 15.75
C ALA A 230 16.71 8.07 15.23
N GLY A 231 16.78 8.59 14.02
CA GLY A 231 17.97 9.18 13.43
C GLY A 231 18.44 10.43 14.18
N PHE A 232 17.53 11.32 14.55
CA PHE A 232 17.84 12.47 15.40
C PHE A 232 18.34 12.02 16.77
N MET A 233 17.61 11.18 17.45
CA MET A 233 17.97 10.62 18.76
C MET A 233 19.35 9.92 18.77
N LEU A 234 19.72 9.26 17.68
CA LEU A 234 21.00 8.55 17.54
C LEU A 234 22.08 9.40 16.86
N SER A 235 21.81 10.65 16.52
CA SER A 235 22.70 11.55 15.74
C SER A 235 23.16 10.88 14.43
N ASN A 236 22.29 10.10 13.78
CA ASN A 236 22.58 9.34 12.58
C ASN A 236 21.95 10.01 11.34
N ASN A 237 22.79 10.76 10.60
CA ASN A 237 22.34 11.49 9.41
C ASN A 237 21.71 10.61 8.34
N LEU A 238 22.16 9.36 8.18
CA LEU A 238 21.58 8.45 7.19
C LEU A 238 20.13 8.08 7.55
N LEU A 239 19.84 7.77 8.81
CA LEU A 239 18.50 7.50 9.27
C LEU A 239 17.57 8.72 9.13
N ILE A 240 18.11 9.94 9.39
CA ILE A 240 17.36 11.18 9.21
C ILE A 240 16.98 11.35 7.73
N ILE A 241 17.96 11.26 6.82
CA ILE A 241 17.72 11.44 5.37
C ILE A 241 16.77 10.38 4.84
N THR A 242 17.04 9.11 5.11
CA THR A 242 16.22 8.01 4.59
C THR A 242 14.84 8.01 5.20
N GLY A 243 14.72 8.27 6.49
CA GLY A 243 13.45 8.39 7.18
C GLY A 243 12.60 9.56 6.65
N ALA A 244 13.20 10.72 6.41
CA ALA A 244 12.52 11.87 5.82
C ALA A 244 12.06 11.60 4.38
N LEU A 245 12.88 10.94 3.55
CA LEU A 245 12.53 10.54 2.19
C LEU A 245 11.35 9.55 2.17
N VAL A 246 11.43 8.50 2.96
CA VAL A 246 10.36 7.48 3.05
C VAL A 246 9.10 8.08 3.65
N GLY A 247 9.23 8.88 4.71
CA GLY A 247 8.10 9.53 5.38
C GLY A 247 7.35 10.48 4.44
N SER A 248 8.07 11.34 3.73
CA SER A 248 7.46 12.29 2.78
C SER A 248 6.90 11.58 1.54
N SER A 249 7.61 10.61 0.97
CA SER A 249 7.12 9.86 -0.19
C SER A 249 5.83 9.09 0.13
N GLY A 250 5.75 8.44 1.30
CA GLY A 250 4.54 7.76 1.77
C GLY A 250 3.36 8.71 1.96
N ALA A 251 3.58 9.92 2.51
CA ALA A 251 2.54 10.93 2.66
C ALA A 251 2.03 11.45 1.31
N ILE A 252 2.93 11.77 0.39
CA ILE A 252 2.59 12.23 -0.97
C ILE A 252 1.80 11.15 -1.71
N LEU A 253 2.26 9.90 -1.64
CA LEU A 253 1.58 8.78 -2.28
C LEU A 253 0.18 8.55 -1.71
N SER A 254 0.01 8.63 -0.39
CA SER A 254 -1.30 8.57 0.27
C SER A 254 -2.23 9.68 -0.22
N TYR A 255 -1.71 10.90 -0.38
CA TYR A 255 -2.48 12.02 -0.90
C TYR A 255 -2.93 11.80 -2.36
N ILE A 256 -2.02 11.33 -3.23
CA ILE A 256 -2.33 11.01 -4.63
C ILE A 256 -3.40 9.91 -4.71
N MET A 257 -3.29 8.86 -3.88
CA MET A 257 -4.27 7.79 -3.84
C MET A 257 -5.64 8.26 -3.35
N CYS A 258 -5.68 9.15 -2.34
CA CYS A 258 -6.93 9.76 -1.90
C CYS A 258 -7.59 10.54 -3.03
N ARG A 259 -6.82 11.28 -3.83
CA ARG A 259 -7.33 11.98 -5.02
C ARG A 259 -7.85 11.00 -6.07
N GLY A 260 -7.12 9.91 -6.34
CA GLY A 260 -7.54 8.84 -7.27
C GLY A 260 -8.82 8.11 -6.83
N MET A 261 -9.20 8.20 -5.54
CA MET A 261 -10.46 7.67 -5.00
C MET A 261 -11.53 8.75 -4.80
N ASN A 262 -11.26 10.00 -5.21
CA ASN A 262 -12.08 11.19 -4.90
C ASN A 262 -12.43 11.32 -3.41
N ARG A 263 -11.49 11.00 -2.53
CA ARG A 263 -11.65 11.13 -1.09
C ARG A 263 -10.73 12.18 -0.51
N SER A 264 -11.23 12.94 0.45
CA SER A 264 -10.39 13.86 1.21
C SER A 264 -9.38 13.07 2.05
N PHE A 265 -8.09 13.42 1.93
CA PHE A 265 -7.01 12.84 2.75
C PHE A 265 -7.31 12.95 4.26
N ALA A 266 -7.82 14.10 4.70
CA ALA A 266 -8.25 14.28 6.08
C ALA A 266 -9.38 13.32 6.47
N ASN A 267 -10.34 13.07 5.58
CA ASN A 267 -11.43 12.14 5.83
C ASN A 267 -10.95 10.69 5.97
N VAL A 268 -9.93 10.29 5.22
CA VAL A 268 -9.37 8.93 5.35
C VAL A 268 -8.58 8.78 6.64
N ILE A 269 -7.71 9.75 7.00
CA ILE A 269 -6.88 9.68 8.20
C ILE A 269 -7.70 9.78 9.47
N PHE A 270 -8.58 10.77 9.55
CA PHE A 270 -9.43 10.97 10.73
C PHE A 270 -10.65 10.05 10.71
N GLY A 271 -10.65 9.14 9.76
CA GLY A 271 -11.68 8.13 9.54
C GLY A 271 -12.99 8.76 9.19
N GLY A 272 -13.25 9.02 7.91
CA GLY A 272 -14.43 9.61 7.35
C GLY A 272 -15.49 10.09 8.34
N ILE A 273 -15.88 11.32 8.24
CA ILE A 273 -17.26 11.63 8.57
C ILE A 273 -18.02 10.61 7.75
N ALA A 274 -18.57 9.62 8.43
CA ALA A 274 -19.33 8.60 7.75
C ALA A 274 -20.16 9.32 6.69
N SER A 275 -20.05 8.90 5.46
CA SER A 275 -21.28 8.71 4.75
C SER A 275 -22.10 7.79 5.66
N THR A 276 -22.79 8.35 6.63
CA THR A 276 -24.00 7.84 7.25
C THR A 276 -25.10 7.94 6.18
N GLY A 277 -24.77 7.46 5.01
CA GLY A 277 -25.70 6.86 4.12
C GLY A 277 -25.71 5.39 4.52
N ASP A 278 -26.58 5.06 5.43
CA ASP A 278 -27.41 3.87 5.35
C ASP A 278 -28.30 4.06 4.11
N GLY A 279 -27.69 4.49 3.03
CA GLY A 279 -28.15 4.45 1.67
C GLY A 279 -27.85 3.04 1.19
N GLY A 280 -28.53 2.07 1.76
CA GLY A 280 -29.01 0.99 0.96
C GLY A 280 -29.76 1.65 -0.21
N SER A 281 -29.08 1.86 -1.32
CA SER A 281 -29.74 2.01 -2.60
C SER A 281 -30.56 0.73 -2.70
N SER A 282 -31.84 0.85 -2.38
CA SER A 282 -32.90 -0.05 -2.75
C SER A 282 -33.13 0.07 -4.26
N GLY A 283 -32.07 0.03 -5.04
CA GLY A 283 -32.13 -0.38 -6.41
C GLY A 283 -32.47 -1.87 -6.35
N GLU A 284 -33.55 -2.26 -7.00
CA GLU A 284 -33.90 -3.64 -7.26
C GLU A 284 -32.60 -4.39 -7.57
N SER A 285 -32.30 -5.42 -6.80
CA SER A 285 -31.10 -6.25 -7.02
C SER A 285 -31.34 -7.01 -8.32
N LYS A 286 -30.89 -6.40 -9.44
CA LYS A 286 -30.86 -7.08 -10.74
C LYS A 286 -30.00 -8.33 -10.56
N GLY A 287 -30.56 -9.47 -10.90
CA GLY A 287 -29.93 -10.78 -10.76
C GLY A 287 -29.05 -11.13 -11.95
N VAL A 288 -28.45 -12.31 -11.90
CA VAL A 288 -27.69 -12.87 -13.02
C VAL A 288 -28.57 -13.02 -14.29
N GLU A 289 -29.88 -13.13 -14.11
CA GLU A 289 -30.84 -13.26 -15.21
C GLU A 289 -30.97 -11.99 -16.08
N ASP A 290 -30.54 -10.83 -15.54
CA ASP A 290 -30.63 -9.55 -16.23
C ASP A 290 -29.35 -9.20 -17.02
N CYS A 291 -28.27 -9.98 -16.93
CA CYS A 291 -27.02 -9.74 -17.63
C CYS A 291 -26.80 -10.73 -18.78
N GLN A 292 -26.03 -10.31 -19.77
CA GLN A 292 -25.66 -11.17 -20.91
C GLN A 292 -24.48 -12.05 -20.51
N VAL A 293 -24.71 -13.34 -20.33
CA VAL A 293 -23.67 -14.32 -19.95
C VAL A 293 -23.04 -14.91 -21.21
N VAL A 294 -21.72 -15.01 -21.21
CA VAL A 294 -20.92 -15.66 -22.27
C VAL A 294 -19.99 -16.70 -21.66
N GLN A 295 -19.64 -17.70 -22.46
CA GLN A 295 -18.66 -18.72 -22.10
C GLN A 295 -17.30 -18.42 -22.73
N ALA A 296 -16.25 -19.06 -22.21
CA ALA A 296 -14.87 -18.85 -22.65
C ALA A 296 -14.67 -19.00 -24.16
N MET A 297 -15.37 -19.97 -24.79
CA MET A 297 -15.33 -20.19 -26.24
C MET A 297 -15.86 -18.97 -27.02
N GLN A 298 -16.94 -18.36 -26.56
CA GLN A 298 -17.51 -17.17 -27.20
C GLN A 298 -16.61 -15.95 -27.01
N VAL A 299 -15.91 -15.87 -25.87
CA VAL A 299 -14.88 -14.84 -25.65
C VAL A 299 -13.72 -15.02 -26.62
N ALA A 300 -13.26 -16.26 -26.84
CA ALA A 300 -12.23 -16.56 -27.83
C ALA A 300 -12.65 -16.15 -29.27
N ASP A 301 -13.91 -16.40 -29.64
CA ASP A 301 -14.44 -15.97 -30.93
C ASP A 301 -14.48 -14.43 -31.10
N LEU A 302 -14.82 -13.70 -30.01
CA LEU A 302 -14.75 -12.24 -30.01
C LEU A 302 -13.32 -11.73 -30.18
N LEU A 303 -12.37 -12.38 -29.50
CA LEU A 303 -10.95 -12.00 -29.57
C LEU A 303 -10.33 -12.27 -30.94
N ARG A 304 -10.68 -13.38 -31.61
CA ARG A 304 -10.24 -13.68 -33.00
C ARG A 304 -10.69 -12.64 -34.02
N GLN A 305 -11.82 -11.99 -33.77
CA GLN A 305 -12.37 -10.96 -34.66
C GLN A 305 -11.89 -9.53 -34.32
N ALA A 306 -11.25 -9.38 -33.18
CA ALA A 306 -10.81 -8.09 -32.69
C ALA A 306 -9.44 -7.70 -33.29
N SER A 307 -9.32 -6.46 -33.71
CA SER A 307 -8.04 -5.86 -34.12
C SER A 307 -7.36 -5.12 -32.97
N LYS A 308 -8.17 -4.56 -32.04
CA LYS A 308 -7.68 -3.84 -30.86
C LYS A 308 -8.35 -4.35 -29.59
N VAL A 309 -7.56 -4.77 -28.63
CA VAL A 309 -8.02 -5.31 -27.35
C VAL A 309 -7.40 -4.53 -26.20
N ALA A 310 -8.22 -4.15 -25.22
CA ALA A 310 -7.71 -3.63 -23.96
C ALA A 310 -7.98 -4.61 -22.81
N ILE A 311 -7.06 -4.69 -21.85
CA ILE A 311 -7.19 -5.52 -20.65
C ILE A 311 -7.12 -4.61 -19.42
N VAL A 312 -8.18 -4.64 -18.60
CA VAL A 312 -8.26 -3.86 -17.37
C VAL A 312 -8.19 -4.81 -16.17
N PRO A 313 -7.01 -4.96 -15.57
CA PRO A 313 -6.83 -5.86 -14.43
C PRO A 313 -7.29 -5.21 -13.13
N GLY A 314 -7.85 -6.03 -12.25
CA GLY A 314 -8.20 -5.64 -10.89
C GLY A 314 -7.64 -6.61 -9.85
N TYR A 315 -7.98 -6.39 -8.59
CA TYR A 315 -7.51 -7.23 -7.49
C TYR A 315 -7.91 -8.71 -7.63
N GLY A 316 -9.06 -9.00 -8.25
CA GLY A 316 -9.49 -10.37 -8.50
C GLY A 316 -8.53 -11.16 -9.39
N MET A 317 -7.84 -10.51 -10.34
CA MET A 317 -6.79 -11.14 -11.13
C MET A 317 -5.60 -11.58 -10.25
N ALA A 318 -5.20 -10.72 -9.29
CA ALA A 318 -4.14 -11.05 -8.33
C ALA A 318 -4.51 -12.24 -7.44
N VAL A 319 -5.74 -12.26 -6.91
CA VAL A 319 -6.24 -13.34 -6.04
C VAL A 319 -6.29 -14.67 -6.77
N ALA A 320 -6.72 -14.65 -8.03
CA ALA A 320 -6.76 -15.83 -8.88
C ALA A 320 -5.38 -16.23 -9.43
N ARG A 321 -4.35 -15.39 -9.26
CA ARG A 321 -3.01 -15.57 -9.86
C ARG A 321 -3.05 -15.74 -11.38
N ALA A 322 -3.97 -15.03 -12.02
CA ALA A 322 -4.21 -15.14 -13.45
C ALA A 322 -3.21 -14.37 -14.31
N GLN A 323 -2.28 -13.57 -13.72
CA GLN A 323 -1.35 -12.71 -14.44
C GLN A 323 -0.51 -13.44 -15.48
N HIS A 324 -0.06 -14.67 -15.22
CA HIS A 324 0.73 -15.45 -16.17
C HIS A 324 -0.14 -15.97 -17.33
N GLY A 325 -1.38 -16.38 -17.08
CA GLY A 325 -2.33 -16.73 -18.12
C GLY A 325 -2.68 -15.54 -18.99
N VAL A 326 -2.90 -14.36 -18.39
CA VAL A 326 -3.16 -13.10 -19.09
C VAL A 326 -1.97 -12.68 -19.95
N SER A 327 -0.74 -12.85 -19.47
CA SER A 327 0.49 -12.60 -20.27
C SER A 327 0.54 -13.50 -21.48
N ARG A 328 0.27 -14.79 -21.35
CA ARG A 328 0.23 -15.74 -22.49
C ARG A 328 -0.88 -15.38 -23.49
N LEU A 329 -2.05 -14.99 -22.99
CA LEU A 329 -3.16 -14.52 -23.83
C LEU A 329 -2.75 -13.27 -24.62
N THR A 330 -2.10 -12.33 -23.97
CA THR A 330 -1.57 -11.12 -24.60
C THR A 330 -0.57 -11.44 -25.70
N GLN A 331 0.37 -12.34 -25.42
CA GLN A 331 1.38 -12.74 -26.41
C GLN A 331 0.72 -13.43 -27.60
N LYS A 332 -0.20 -14.36 -27.38
CA LYS A 332 -0.93 -15.06 -28.43
C LYS A 332 -1.70 -14.11 -29.35
N LEU A 333 -2.44 -13.15 -28.78
CA LEU A 333 -3.16 -12.15 -29.57
C LEU A 333 -2.21 -11.27 -30.40
N ARG A 334 -1.09 -10.86 -29.82
CA ARG A 334 -0.06 -10.07 -30.54
C ARG A 334 0.62 -10.87 -31.64
N ASP A 335 0.82 -12.17 -31.47
CA ASP A 335 1.35 -13.07 -32.52
C ASP A 335 0.36 -13.22 -33.69
N GLU A 336 -0.93 -12.93 -33.47
CA GLU A 336 -1.99 -12.89 -34.48
C GLU A 336 -2.28 -11.45 -35.00
N ASP A 337 -1.32 -10.54 -34.87
CA ASP A 337 -1.38 -9.13 -35.29
C ASP A 337 -2.48 -8.28 -34.60
N THR A 338 -2.98 -8.70 -33.42
CA THR A 338 -3.92 -7.92 -32.61
C THR A 338 -3.15 -6.93 -31.74
N GLU A 339 -3.54 -5.67 -31.77
CA GLU A 339 -3.02 -4.65 -30.84
C GLU A 339 -3.61 -4.87 -29.44
N VAL A 340 -2.74 -5.10 -28.45
CA VAL A 340 -3.17 -5.33 -27.05
C VAL A 340 -2.58 -4.29 -26.14
N TYR A 341 -3.42 -3.67 -25.30
CA TYR A 341 -3.06 -2.67 -24.30
C TYR A 341 -3.61 -3.07 -22.93
N PHE A 342 -2.94 -2.61 -21.87
CA PHE A 342 -3.44 -2.71 -20.50
C PHE A 342 -3.84 -1.34 -20.00
N GLY A 343 -5.02 -1.25 -19.37
CA GLY A 343 -5.50 -0.05 -18.69
C GLY A 343 -5.40 -0.20 -17.18
N ILE A 344 -4.47 0.51 -16.55
CA ILE A 344 -4.22 0.42 -15.11
C ILE A 344 -4.82 1.63 -14.40
N HIS A 345 -5.66 1.34 -13.43
CA HIS A 345 -6.17 2.36 -12.51
C HIS A 345 -5.21 2.54 -11.33
N GLU A 346 -5.02 3.77 -10.86
CA GLU A 346 -4.05 4.16 -9.83
C GLU A 346 -4.29 3.45 -8.48
N VAL A 347 -5.55 3.10 -8.20
CA VAL A 347 -5.95 2.42 -6.96
C VAL A 347 -6.34 0.95 -7.17
N ALA A 348 -6.05 0.39 -8.35
CA ALA A 348 -6.28 -1.03 -8.59
C ALA A 348 -5.39 -1.90 -7.69
N GLY A 349 -5.99 -2.80 -6.93
CA GLY A 349 -5.25 -3.68 -6.03
C GLY A 349 -5.33 -3.30 -4.55
N ARG A 350 -4.31 -3.66 -3.79
CA ARG A 350 -4.19 -3.40 -2.33
C ARG A 350 -2.91 -2.66 -1.94
N LEU A 351 -2.06 -2.37 -2.91
CA LEU A 351 -0.84 -1.58 -2.79
C LEU A 351 -0.76 -0.60 -3.95
N PRO A 352 -0.07 0.53 -3.79
CA PRO A 352 0.30 1.38 -4.92
C PRO A 352 1.09 0.58 -5.95
N GLY A 353 0.69 0.68 -7.22
CA GLY A 353 1.35 -0.03 -8.31
C GLY A 353 1.18 -1.57 -8.30
N HIS A 354 0.23 -2.11 -7.52
CA HIS A 354 0.05 -3.55 -7.39
C HIS A 354 -0.11 -4.26 -8.73
N MET A 355 -0.92 -3.70 -9.64
CA MET A 355 -1.13 -4.29 -10.96
C MET A 355 0.13 -4.22 -11.82
N ASN A 356 0.87 -3.11 -11.77
CA ASN A 356 2.12 -2.97 -12.50
C ASN A 356 3.16 -4.02 -12.09
N VAL A 357 3.27 -4.28 -10.78
CA VAL A 357 4.18 -5.32 -10.25
C VAL A 357 3.79 -6.71 -10.72
N LEU A 358 2.48 -7.05 -10.72
CA LEU A 358 1.99 -8.35 -11.19
C LEU A 358 2.22 -8.55 -12.69
N LEU A 359 1.99 -7.52 -13.50
CA LEU A 359 2.26 -7.57 -14.94
C LEU A 359 3.76 -7.67 -15.22
N ALA A 360 4.61 -6.99 -14.45
CA ALA A 360 6.06 -7.12 -14.54
C ALA A 360 6.56 -8.52 -14.12
N GLU A 361 5.95 -9.14 -13.10
CA GLU A 361 6.23 -10.53 -12.69
C GLU A 361 5.90 -11.53 -13.82
N ALA A 362 4.83 -11.24 -14.56
CA ALA A 362 4.37 -12.05 -15.69
C ALA A 362 5.05 -11.71 -17.03
N ASP A 363 6.12 -10.90 -17.01
CA ASP A 363 6.90 -10.49 -18.19
C ASP A 363 6.04 -9.80 -19.28
N VAL A 364 4.97 -9.09 -18.90
CA VAL A 364 4.20 -8.28 -19.84
C VAL A 364 5.05 -7.08 -20.28
N PRO A 365 5.17 -6.82 -21.62
CA PRO A 365 5.91 -5.66 -22.12
C PRO A 365 5.35 -4.34 -21.57
N TYR A 366 6.23 -3.46 -21.15
CA TYR A 366 5.83 -2.25 -20.45
C TYR A 366 5.22 -1.18 -21.37
N ASP A 367 5.63 -1.16 -22.62
CA ASP A 367 5.16 -0.24 -23.66
C ASP A 367 3.65 -0.33 -23.92
N ILE A 368 3.02 -1.45 -23.56
CA ILE A 368 1.57 -1.66 -23.68
C ILE A 368 0.80 -1.45 -22.37
N VAL A 369 1.49 -1.10 -21.29
CA VAL A 369 0.86 -0.88 -19.95
C VAL A 369 0.64 0.60 -19.74
N LEU A 370 -0.60 1.05 -19.94
CA LEU A 370 -1.00 2.44 -19.94
C LEU A 370 -1.74 2.79 -18.64
N GLY A 371 -1.55 3.99 -18.15
CA GLY A 371 -2.36 4.54 -17.06
C GLY A 371 -3.79 4.85 -17.53
N ARG A 372 -4.70 5.01 -16.57
CA ARG A 372 -6.12 5.35 -16.85
C ARG A 372 -6.26 6.60 -17.76
N GLU A 373 -5.48 7.64 -17.50
CA GLU A 373 -5.54 8.88 -18.28
C GLU A 373 -5.03 8.71 -19.72
N GLU A 374 -4.15 7.74 -19.93
CA GLU A 374 -3.58 7.44 -21.23
C GLU A 374 -4.49 6.54 -22.08
N ILE A 375 -5.16 5.54 -21.44
CA ILE A 375 -5.99 4.59 -22.17
C ILE A 375 -7.42 5.09 -22.42
N ASN A 376 -7.99 5.92 -21.51
CA ASN A 376 -9.37 6.36 -21.63
C ASN A 376 -9.73 7.02 -22.97
N PRO A 377 -8.89 7.88 -23.56
CA PRO A 377 -9.17 8.48 -24.88
C PRO A 377 -9.32 7.43 -25.99
N ASP A 378 -8.61 6.31 -25.88
CA ASP A 378 -8.54 5.28 -26.93
C ASP A 378 -9.59 4.16 -26.74
N LEU A 379 -10.28 4.11 -25.58
CA LEU A 379 -11.25 3.06 -25.30
C LEU A 379 -12.38 2.94 -26.33
N ALA A 380 -12.80 4.06 -26.93
CA ALA A 380 -13.84 4.05 -27.97
C ALA A 380 -13.37 3.31 -29.26
N GLU A 381 -12.08 3.20 -29.50
CA GLU A 381 -11.51 2.50 -30.65
C GLU A 381 -11.31 1.00 -30.39
N MET A 382 -11.40 0.56 -29.14
CA MET A 382 -11.21 -0.85 -28.76
C MET A 382 -12.39 -1.71 -29.20
N ASP A 383 -12.10 -2.81 -29.87
CA ASP A 383 -13.09 -3.79 -30.29
C ASP A 383 -13.60 -4.60 -29.09
N VAL A 384 -12.66 -5.04 -28.23
CA VAL A 384 -12.97 -5.81 -27.03
C VAL A 384 -12.17 -5.27 -25.84
N VAL A 385 -12.84 -5.09 -24.72
CA VAL A 385 -12.19 -4.79 -23.44
C VAL A 385 -12.44 -5.96 -22.48
N LEU A 386 -11.35 -6.56 -21.99
CA LEU A 386 -11.41 -7.60 -20.96
C LEU A 386 -11.23 -6.98 -19.59
N VAL A 387 -12.24 -7.02 -18.74
CA VAL A 387 -12.17 -6.61 -17.34
C VAL A 387 -11.91 -7.84 -16.48
N ILE A 388 -10.73 -7.96 -15.89
CA ILE A 388 -10.32 -9.17 -15.17
C ILE A 388 -10.20 -8.89 -13.68
N GLY A 389 -11.24 -9.26 -12.92
CA GLY A 389 -11.25 -9.12 -11.48
C GLY A 389 -11.30 -7.68 -10.96
N ALA A 390 -11.78 -6.74 -11.77
CA ALA A 390 -12.06 -5.36 -11.37
C ALA A 390 -13.57 -5.15 -11.14
N ASN A 391 -13.93 -4.16 -10.33
CA ASN A 391 -15.30 -3.76 -10.07
C ASN A 391 -15.44 -2.23 -9.91
N ASP A 392 -14.99 -1.69 -8.78
CA ASP A 392 -15.23 -0.28 -8.40
C ASP A 392 -14.51 0.72 -9.31
N ILE A 393 -13.43 0.31 -9.98
CA ILE A 393 -12.61 1.14 -10.89
C ILE A 393 -13.16 1.21 -12.33
N VAL A 394 -14.21 0.44 -12.62
CA VAL A 394 -14.91 0.38 -13.92
C VAL A 394 -16.42 0.56 -13.73
N ASN A 395 -16.83 1.32 -12.74
CA ASN A 395 -18.23 1.48 -12.34
C ASN A 395 -18.79 2.81 -12.83
N PRO A 396 -19.72 2.83 -13.82
CA PRO A 396 -20.34 4.06 -14.31
C PRO A 396 -21.05 4.88 -13.23
N ASP A 397 -21.53 4.24 -12.16
CA ASP A 397 -22.24 4.88 -11.05
C ASP A 397 -21.38 5.98 -10.37
N ALA A 398 -20.06 5.89 -10.48
CA ALA A 398 -19.14 6.91 -10.00
C ALA A 398 -19.29 8.26 -10.73
N LEU A 399 -19.70 8.26 -11.99
CA LEU A 399 -19.88 9.44 -12.82
C LEU A 399 -21.36 9.85 -12.95
N GLU A 400 -22.25 8.85 -12.97
CA GLU A 400 -23.67 9.04 -13.27
C GLU A 400 -24.49 9.36 -12.00
N ASN A 401 -24.06 8.94 -10.80
CA ASN A 401 -24.81 9.08 -9.56
C ASN A 401 -24.03 9.87 -8.49
N PRO A 402 -24.39 11.15 -8.27
CA PRO A 402 -23.72 11.99 -7.27
C PRO A 402 -23.85 11.51 -5.80
N GLU A 403 -24.86 10.65 -5.52
CA GLU A 403 -25.10 10.10 -4.19
C GLU A 403 -24.35 8.77 -3.95
N SER A 404 -23.71 8.23 -4.97
CA SER A 404 -22.94 7.01 -4.87
C SER A 404 -21.75 7.17 -3.89
N PRO A 405 -21.45 6.17 -3.05
CA PRO A 405 -20.25 6.19 -2.21
C PRO A 405 -18.93 6.36 -2.97
N ILE A 406 -18.94 6.10 -4.29
CA ILE A 406 -17.79 6.25 -5.18
C ILE A 406 -17.94 7.46 -6.13
N ALA A 407 -18.92 8.35 -5.89
CA ALA A 407 -19.19 9.49 -6.74
C ALA A 407 -17.92 10.35 -6.97
N GLY A 408 -17.67 10.72 -8.22
CA GLY A 408 -16.50 11.49 -8.64
C GLY A 408 -15.18 10.75 -8.61
N MET A 409 -15.15 9.45 -8.28
CA MET A 409 -13.97 8.61 -8.44
C MET A 409 -13.64 8.49 -9.93
N PRO A 410 -12.42 8.82 -10.37
CA PRO A 410 -12.02 8.61 -11.75
C PRO A 410 -12.19 7.14 -12.14
N GLN A 411 -12.62 6.86 -13.35
CA GLN A 411 -12.92 5.51 -13.83
C GLN A 411 -12.09 5.16 -15.06
N VAL A 412 -11.81 3.87 -15.26
CA VAL A 412 -11.48 3.35 -16.59
C VAL A 412 -12.81 3.15 -17.32
N GLU A 413 -13.07 3.99 -18.30
CA GLU A 413 -14.40 4.11 -18.94
C GLU A 413 -14.65 3.02 -19.99
N VAL A 414 -14.47 1.77 -19.59
CA VAL A 414 -14.55 0.58 -20.45
C VAL A 414 -15.84 0.48 -21.26
N TRP A 415 -16.94 1.06 -20.78
CA TRP A 415 -18.24 1.06 -21.46
C TRP A 415 -18.27 1.87 -22.76
N GLN A 416 -17.21 2.63 -23.05
CA GLN A 416 -17.08 3.35 -24.32
C GLN A 416 -16.64 2.42 -25.46
N SER A 417 -16.09 1.26 -25.17
CA SER A 417 -15.65 0.27 -26.16
C SER A 417 -16.82 -0.43 -26.86
N LYS A 418 -16.53 -1.09 -27.99
CA LYS A 418 -17.57 -1.84 -28.72
C LYS A 418 -18.12 -3.02 -27.94
N THR A 419 -17.26 -3.78 -27.26
CA THR A 419 -17.66 -4.92 -26.43
C THR A 419 -16.82 -4.97 -25.17
N VAL A 420 -17.48 -5.13 -24.02
CA VAL A 420 -16.84 -5.35 -22.71
C VAL A 420 -17.11 -6.78 -22.25
N VAL A 421 -16.06 -7.51 -21.88
CA VAL A 421 -16.17 -8.82 -21.26
C VAL A 421 -15.64 -8.76 -19.84
N VAL A 422 -16.51 -9.05 -18.86
CA VAL A 422 -16.15 -8.98 -17.45
C VAL A 422 -15.96 -10.39 -16.89
N PHE A 423 -14.73 -10.68 -16.45
CA PHE A 423 -14.41 -11.94 -15.77
C PHE A 423 -14.61 -11.79 -14.26
N LYS A 424 -15.55 -12.50 -13.70
CA LYS A 424 -15.95 -12.38 -12.30
C LYS A 424 -16.53 -13.70 -11.77
N ARG A 425 -16.26 -14.02 -10.51
CA ARG A 425 -16.77 -15.25 -9.88
C ARG A 425 -18.28 -15.23 -9.63
N GLY A 426 -18.89 -14.05 -9.57
CA GLY A 426 -20.32 -13.88 -9.29
C GLY A 426 -20.71 -12.41 -9.17
N MET A 427 -21.96 -12.10 -8.87
CA MET A 427 -22.51 -10.74 -8.82
C MET A 427 -22.22 -9.96 -7.53
N ALA A 428 -21.38 -10.49 -6.62
CA ALA A 428 -21.03 -9.79 -5.39
C ALA A 428 -20.42 -8.40 -5.68
N THR A 429 -20.75 -7.42 -4.85
CA THR A 429 -20.21 -6.05 -4.94
C THR A 429 -18.70 -6.02 -4.71
N GLY A 430 -18.04 -4.93 -5.13
CA GLY A 430 -16.64 -4.65 -4.84
C GLY A 430 -16.42 -4.18 -3.39
N TYR A 431 -15.24 -3.61 -3.14
CA TYR A 431 -14.89 -3.10 -1.81
C TYR A 431 -15.76 -1.92 -1.36
N ALA A 432 -16.24 -1.12 -2.31
CA ALA A 432 -17.11 0.02 -2.03
C ALA A 432 -18.52 -0.42 -1.62
N GLY A 433 -18.89 -1.69 -1.83
CA GLY A 433 -20.22 -2.22 -1.52
C GLY A 433 -21.33 -1.70 -2.44
N VAL A 434 -20.97 -1.12 -3.58
CA VAL A 434 -21.89 -0.50 -4.55
C VAL A 434 -22.18 -1.48 -5.69
N ALA A 435 -23.43 -1.51 -6.15
CA ALA A 435 -23.80 -2.23 -7.37
C ALA A 435 -23.12 -1.59 -8.59
N ASN A 436 -22.82 -2.39 -9.61
CA ASN A 436 -22.15 -1.91 -10.80
C ASN A 436 -23.05 -1.98 -12.02
N PRO A 437 -23.60 -0.86 -12.51
CA PRO A 437 -24.45 -0.81 -13.69
C PRO A 437 -23.78 -1.28 -14.98
N LEU A 438 -22.44 -1.28 -15.03
CA LEU A 438 -21.68 -1.80 -16.16
C LEU A 438 -22.14 -3.20 -16.58
N PHE A 439 -22.43 -4.07 -15.60
CA PHE A 439 -22.76 -5.48 -15.87
C PHE A 439 -24.06 -5.68 -16.64
N PHE A 440 -24.90 -4.64 -16.71
CA PHE A 440 -26.22 -4.64 -17.36
C PHE A 440 -26.26 -3.78 -18.63
N LYS A 441 -25.10 -3.19 -19.04
CA LYS A 441 -25.05 -2.43 -20.30
C LYS A 441 -25.12 -3.35 -21.51
N GLU A 442 -25.72 -2.88 -22.60
CA GLU A 442 -25.96 -3.68 -23.82
C GLU A 442 -24.68 -4.23 -24.45
N ASN A 443 -23.58 -3.50 -24.34
CA ASN A 443 -22.27 -3.91 -24.87
C ASN A 443 -21.46 -4.75 -23.89
N THR A 444 -22.00 -5.08 -22.70
CA THR A 444 -21.27 -5.84 -21.67
C THR A 444 -21.70 -7.29 -21.65
N ARG A 445 -20.73 -8.18 -21.53
CA ARG A 445 -20.88 -9.63 -21.40
C ARG A 445 -20.22 -10.09 -20.12
N MET A 446 -20.89 -10.97 -19.36
CA MET A 446 -20.37 -11.53 -18.13
C MET A 446 -19.84 -12.93 -18.37
N CYS A 447 -18.58 -13.18 -18.10
CA CYS A 447 -17.97 -14.50 -18.11
C CYS A 447 -17.69 -14.91 -16.66
N PHE A 448 -18.54 -15.79 -16.14
CA PHE A 448 -18.45 -16.20 -14.74
C PHE A 448 -17.47 -17.34 -14.54
N GLY A 449 -16.62 -17.23 -13.54
CA GLY A 449 -15.65 -18.26 -13.15
C GLY A 449 -14.49 -17.67 -12.37
N ASP A 450 -13.56 -18.52 -11.95
CA ASP A 450 -12.27 -18.07 -11.44
C ASP A 450 -11.46 -17.49 -12.60
N ALA A 451 -10.80 -16.35 -12.37
CA ALA A 451 -10.14 -15.63 -13.46
C ALA A 451 -9.00 -16.46 -14.09
N SER A 452 -8.30 -17.29 -13.31
CA SER A 452 -7.25 -18.16 -13.84
C SER A 452 -7.85 -19.24 -14.75
N ASP A 453 -8.91 -19.92 -14.28
CA ASP A 453 -9.54 -21.02 -15.03
C ASP A 453 -10.15 -20.49 -16.33
N VAL A 454 -10.89 -19.37 -16.26
CA VAL A 454 -11.54 -18.77 -17.45
C VAL A 454 -10.48 -18.33 -18.48
N VAL A 455 -9.37 -17.72 -18.05
CA VAL A 455 -8.30 -17.31 -18.96
C VAL A 455 -7.65 -18.52 -19.63
N GLU A 456 -7.42 -19.62 -18.90
CA GLU A 456 -6.91 -20.87 -19.47
C GLU A 456 -7.88 -21.50 -20.48
N GLU A 457 -9.19 -21.48 -20.17
CA GLU A 457 -10.22 -21.96 -21.10
C GLU A 457 -10.27 -21.11 -22.37
N VAL A 458 -10.16 -19.78 -22.27
CA VAL A 458 -10.09 -18.88 -23.44
C VAL A 458 -8.84 -19.16 -24.26
N LEU A 459 -7.69 -19.35 -23.61
CA LEU A 459 -6.44 -19.72 -24.28
C LEU A 459 -6.59 -21.05 -25.04
N GLY A 460 -7.13 -22.07 -24.40
CA GLY A 460 -7.38 -23.37 -25.03
C GLY A 460 -8.40 -23.31 -26.18
N ALA A 461 -9.34 -22.36 -26.14
CA ALA A 461 -10.28 -22.14 -27.24
C ALA A 461 -9.68 -21.34 -28.40
N LEU A 462 -8.62 -20.56 -28.17
CA LEU A 462 -7.88 -19.84 -29.21
C LEU A 462 -6.89 -20.76 -29.96
N ASP A 463 -6.46 -21.87 -29.35
CA ASP A 463 -5.67 -22.91 -30.03
C ASP A 463 -6.51 -23.67 -31.06
#